data_5f78973cb2d12076853892bc19dbacca
#
_entry.id   5f78973cb2d12076853892bc19dbacca
#
_cell.length_a   1.000
_cell.length_b   1.000
_cell.length_c   1.000
_cell.angle_alpha   90.00
_cell.angle_beta   90.00
_cell.angle_gamma   90.00
#
_symmetry.space_group_name_H-M   'P 1'
#
loop_
_entity.id
_entity.type
_entity.pdbx_description
1 polymer ?
#
loop_
_entity_poly.entity_id
_entity_poly.type
_entity_poly.pdbx_seq_one_letter_code
_entity_poly.pdbx_strand_id
1 'polypeptide(L)'
;MKAANITSPVKLGLIGSLLLASGFAQADWSANLGYASEYHYRGIFQKNSSASGGVDYETGGFYAGTWAADVGDGLEVDGYFGYGADVGDVSLSVGYTGYFYTGDFDDTYQEINLGAGFGLLSLDVAVGEYENFSGPTQDYTYYALTLEKDGFYGKYAGFSQDFEGNYFELGYGTTVSEIDLGIVLLFSDSDLVGDSDENIIFTIGKAFDL
;
A
#
# COMPACT_ATOMS: atom_id res chain seq x y z
N MET A 1 -30.10 5.85 25.42
CA MET A 1 -28.89 6.34 24.74
C MET A 1 -28.69 5.48 23.50
N LYS A 2 -28.87 6.04 22.30
CA LYS A 2 -28.67 5.32 21.04
C LYS A 2 -27.19 5.29 20.78
N ALA A 3 -26.63 4.08 20.63
CA ALA A 3 -25.24 3.89 20.12
C ALA A 3 -25.14 4.51 18.72
N ALA A 4 -24.19 5.39 18.54
CA ALA A 4 -23.83 5.92 17.24
C ALA A 4 -23.20 4.77 16.42
N ASN A 5 -23.78 4.47 15.26
CA ASN A 5 -23.14 3.64 14.25
C ASN A 5 -21.89 4.39 13.79
N ILE A 6 -20.73 3.92 14.19
CA ILE A 6 -19.47 4.32 13.61
C ILE A 6 -19.38 3.51 12.30
N THR A 7 -19.62 4.19 11.19
CA THR A 7 -19.35 3.63 9.85
C THR A 7 -17.86 3.34 9.77
N SER A 8 -17.52 2.09 9.56
CA SER A 8 -16.14 1.65 9.32
C SER A 8 -15.51 2.49 8.18
N PRO A 9 -14.28 2.96 8.33
CA PRO A 9 -13.61 3.66 7.25
C PRO A 9 -13.47 2.71 6.05
N VAL A 10 -13.69 3.25 4.87
CA VAL A 10 -13.52 2.56 3.59
C VAL A 10 -12.08 2.06 3.51
N LYS A 11 -11.89 0.75 3.57
CA LYS A 11 -10.57 0.13 3.35
C LYS A 11 -10.29 0.18 1.86
N LEU A 12 -9.73 1.27 1.37
CA LEU A 12 -9.18 1.34 0.02
C LEU A 12 -7.86 0.56 0.04
N GLY A 13 -7.92 -0.70 -0.32
CA GLY A 13 -6.74 -1.53 -0.55
C GLY A 13 -6.04 -1.10 -1.84
N LEU A 14 -5.42 0.06 -1.85
CA LEU A 14 -4.49 0.50 -2.87
C LEU A 14 -3.08 0.39 -2.29
N ILE A 15 -2.40 -0.66 -2.73
CA ILE A 15 -0.94 -0.78 -2.88
C ILE A 15 -0.15 0.09 -1.89
N GLY A 16 0.27 -0.52 -0.77
CA GLY A 16 1.32 0.00 0.10
C GLY A 16 0.93 0.84 1.31
N SER A 17 -0.34 0.98 1.65
CA SER A 17 -0.74 1.63 2.91
C SER A 17 -1.41 0.62 3.83
N LEU A 18 -0.68 0.12 4.82
CA LEU A 18 -1.22 -0.67 5.91
C LEU A 18 -2.09 0.26 6.77
N LEU A 19 -3.39 0.37 6.46
CA LEU A 19 -4.34 1.05 7.33
C LEU A 19 -4.68 0.12 8.49
N LEU A 20 -4.10 0.42 9.65
CA LEU A 20 -4.45 -0.23 10.91
C LEU A 20 -5.91 0.04 11.25
N ALA A 21 -6.76 -0.95 11.08
CA ALA A 21 -8.10 -0.92 11.65
C ALA A 21 -7.98 -1.21 13.15
N SER A 22 -8.18 -0.21 13.99
CA SER A 22 -8.37 -0.39 15.44
C SER A 22 -9.69 -1.14 15.68
N GLY A 23 -9.62 -2.45 15.85
CA GLY A 23 -10.76 -3.33 16.14
C GLY A 23 -10.33 -4.52 16.98
N PHE A 24 -10.98 -4.68 18.10
CA PHE A 24 -11.00 -5.73 19.13
C PHE A 24 -10.22 -7.04 18.92
N ALA A 25 -9.66 -7.53 20.02
CA ALA A 25 -8.81 -8.70 20.23
C ALA A 25 -9.45 -10.07 19.86
N GLN A 26 -9.95 -10.23 18.66
CA GLN A 26 -10.30 -11.52 18.08
C GLN A 26 -9.37 -11.75 16.88
N ALA A 27 -8.85 -12.96 16.73
CA ALA A 27 -8.04 -13.33 15.59
C ALA A 27 -8.95 -13.45 14.37
N ASP A 28 -8.70 -12.62 13.36
CA ASP A 28 -9.50 -12.58 12.14
C ASP A 28 -8.63 -12.87 10.92
N TRP A 29 -9.13 -13.73 10.05
CA TRP A 29 -8.60 -13.94 8.72
C TRP A 29 -9.45 -13.18 7.71
N SER A 30 -8.79 -12.53 6.77
CA SER A 30 -9.45 -11.93 5.62
C SER A 30 -8.76 -12.30 4.32
N ALA A 31 -9.49 -12.17 3.21
CA ALA A 31 -8.94 -12.29 1.87
C ALA A 31 -9.38 -11.08 1.05
N ASN A 32 -8.60 -10.72 0.04
CA ASN A 32 -8.95 -9.66 -0.88
C ASN A 32 -8.70 -10.08 -2.32
N LEU A 33 -9.48 -9.49 -3.23
CA LEU A 33 -9.27 -9.56 -4.67
C LEU A 33 -9.37 -8.15 -5.23
N GLY A 34 -8.50 -7.81 -6.18
CA GLY A 34 -8.44 -6.50 -6.77
C GLY A 34 -8.13 -6.52 -8.27
N TYR A 35 -8.41 -5.39 -8.89
CA TYR A 35 -8.03 -5.08 -10.26
C TYR A 35 -7.74 -3.60 -10.36
N ALA A 36 -6.66 -3.26 -11.08
CA ALA A 36 -6.30 -1.90 -11.43
C ALA A 36 -6.17 -1.77 -12.95
N SER A 37 -6.65 -0.65 -13.53
CA SER A 37 -6.46 -0.35 -14.96
C SER A 37 -4.99 -0.22 -15.32
N GLU A 38 -4.21 0.27 -14.37
CA GLU A 38 -2.74 0.31 -14.41
C GLU A 38 -2.21 0.01 -13.00
N TYR A 39 -1.21 -0.85 -12.90
CA TYR A 39 -0.50 -1.10 -11.67
C TYR A 39 0.73 -0.20 -11.61
N HIS A 40 0.79 0.63 -10.59
CA HIS A 40 1.94 1.45 -10.25
C HIS A 40 2.40 1.12 -8.84
N TYR A 41 3.67 0.79 -8.67
CA TYR A 41 4.28 0.62 -7.36
C TYR A 41 5.03 1.90 -6.99
N ARG A 42 4.55 2.61 -5.97
CA ARG A 42 5.18 3.85 -5.45
C ARG A 42 5.50 4.88 -6.55
N GLY A 43 4.54 5.12 -7.43
CA GLY A 43 4.68 6.07 -8.54
C GLY A 43 5.36 5.51 -9.80
N ILE A 44 5.85 4.28 -9.77
CA ILE A 44 6.55 3.63 -10.88
C ILE A 44 5.60 2.66 -11.58
N PHE A 45 5.40 2.83 -12.90
CA PHE A 45 4.56 1.96 -13.71
C PHE A 45 5.10 0.53 -13.74
N GLN A 46 4.22 -0.44 -13.48
CA GLN A 46 4.52 -1.87 -13.51
C GLN A 46 3.83 -2.55 -14.70
N LYS A 47 2.51 -2.34 -14.83
CA LYS A 47 1.74 -3.02 -15.86
C LYS A 47 0.39 -2.34 -16.15
N ASN A 48 -0.04 -2.41 -17.39
CA ASN A 48 -1.44 -2.16 -17.74
C ASN A 48 -2.30 -3.35 -17.33
N SER A 49 -3.45 -3.09 -16.67
CA SER A 49 -4.47 -4.12 -16.46
C SER A 49 -4.00 -5.25 -15.54
N SER A 50 -3.77 -4.95 -14.25
CA SER A 50 -3.30 -5.93 -13.27
C SER A 50 -4.43 -6.43 -12.36
N ALA A 51 -4.49 -7.75 -12.19
CA ALA A 51 -5.29 -8.41 -11.15
C ALA A 51 -4.41 -8.70 -9.92
N SER A 52 -5.00 -8.62 -8.75
CA SER A 52 -4.32 -8.88 -7.48
C SER A 52 -5.19 -9.66 -6.50
N GLY A 53 -4.57 -10.22 -5.48
CA GLY A 53 -5.26 -10.85 -4.36
C GLY A 53 -4.33 -11.16 -3.21
N GLY A 54 -4.90 -11.26 -2.01
CA GLY A 54 -4.13 -11.47 -0.79
C GLY A 54 -4.93 -12.18 0.29
N VAL A 55 -4.21 -12.56 1.34
CA VAL A 55 -4.77 -13.13 2.57
C VAL A 55 -4.04 -12.50 3.74
N ASP A 56 -4.81 -12.06 4.73
CA ASP A 56 -4.34 -11.36 5.92
C ASP A 56 -4.81 -12.08 7.19
N TYR A 57 -4.00 -11.97 8.23
CA TYR A 57 -4.31 -12.37 9.58
C TYR A 57 -4.00 -11.23 10.54
N GLU A 58 -4.97 -10.88 11.37
CA GLU A 58 -4.82 -9.82 12.37
C GLU A 58 -5.24 -10.33 13.77
N THR A 59 -4.49 -9.96 14.80
CA THR A 59 -4.85 -10.22 16.20
C THR A 59 -4.09 -9.33 17.17
N GLY A 60 -4.83 -8.58 18.01
CA GLY A 60 -4.23 -7.81 19.14
C GLY A 60 -3.15 -6.81 18.74
N GLY A 61 -3.25 -6.23 17.54
CA GLY A 61 -2.27 -5.32 16.96
C GLY A 61 -1.20 -6.01 16.10
N PHE A 62 -1.00 -7.33 16.23
CA PHE A 62 -0.17 -8.10 15.31
C PHE A 62 -0.91 -8.30 13.98
N TYR A 63 -0.21 -8.17 12.88
CA TYR A 63 -0.67 -8.52 11.55
C TYR A 63 0.38 -9.30 10.78
N ALA A 64 -0.06 -10.17 9.88
CA ALA A 64 0.78 -10.86 8.90
C ALA A 64 -0.06 -11.18 7.67
N GLY A 65 0.54 -11.20 6.50
CA GLY A 65 -0.18 -11.52 5.28
C GLY A 65 0.72 -11.80 4.10
N THR A 66 0.06 -12.11 3.00
CA THR A 66 0.67 -12.20 1.68
C THR A 66 -0.26 -11.58 0.65
N TRP A 67 0.31 -10.91 -0.32
CA TRP A 67 -0.40 -10.34 -1.46
C TRP A 67 0.34 -10.66 -2.74
N ALA A 68 -0.38 -10.73 -3.85
CA ALA A 68 0.23 -10.94 -5.14
C ALA A 68 -0.48 -10.13 -6.22
N ALA A 69 0.28 -9.66 -7.22
CA ALA A 69 -0.22 -8.96 -8.39
C ALA A 69 0.42 -9.46 -9.68
N ASP A 70 -0.35 -9.40 -10.76
CA ASP A 70 0.15 -9.67 -12.10
C ASP A 70 1.01 -8.50 -12.60
N VAL A 71 2.30 -8.75 -12.84
CA VAL A 71 3.26 -7.79 -13.40
C VAL A 71 3.63 -8.07 -14.85
N GLY A 72 2.94 -9.03 -15.49
CA GLY A 72 3.09 -9.39 -16.91
C GLY A 72 4.07 -10.52 -17.14
N ASP A 73 5.28 -10.45 -16.63
CA ASP A 73 6.22 -11.59 -16.61
C ASP A 73 6.21 -12.21 -15.20
N GLY A 74 5.16 -12.96 -14.91
CA GLY A 74 4.94 -13.56 -13.62
C GLY A 74 4.09 -12.72 -12.68
N LEU A 75 4.29 -12.98 -11.40
CA LEU A 75 3.62 -12.30 -10.29
C LEU A 75 4.66 -11.63 -9.38
N GLU A 76 4.36 -10.44 -8.92
CA GLU A 76 4.90 -9.92 -7.67
C GLU A 76 4.19 -10.64 -6.53
N VAL A 77 4.93 -11.10 -5.53
CA VAL A 77 4.41 -11.78 -4.34
C VAL A 77 5.04 -11.17 -3.12
N ASP A 78 4.21 -10.55 -2.29
CA ASP A 78 4.63 -9.90 -1.05
C ASP A 78 4.34 -10.78 0.15
N GLY A 79 5.28 -10.81 1.08
CA GLY A 79 5.09 -11.39 2.40
C GLY A 79 5.39 -10.33 3.46
N TYR A 80 4.47 -10.10 4.40
CA TYR A 80 4.63 -9.06 5.39
C TYR A 80 4.12 -9.46 6.76
N PHE A 81 4.68 -8.83 7.79
CA PHE A 81 4.18 -8.92 9.15
C PHE A 81 4.58 -7.67 9.95
N GLY A 82 3.88 -7.41 11.04
CA GLY A 82 4.19 -6.29 11.90
C GLY A 82 3.29 -6.18 13.12
N TYR A 83 3.42 -5.05 13.79
CA TYR A 83 2.64 -4.70 14.95
C TYR A 83 2.24 -3.23 14.92
N GLY A 84 0.97 -2.95 15.23
CA GLY A 84 0.44 -1.61 15.37
C GLY A 84 -0.23 -1.41 16.72
N ALA A 85 -0.18 -0.18 17.22
CA ALA A 85 -0.82 0.21 18.46
C ALA A 85 -1.18 1.70 18.46
N ASP A 86 -2.25 2.04 19.18
CA ASP A 86 -2.63 3.43 19.44
C ASP A 86 -2.04 3.91 20.77
N VAL A 87 -1.43 5.08 20.75
CA VAL A 87 -0.90 5.78 21.92
C VAL A 87 -1.59 7.15 22.01
N GLY A 88 -2.66 7.20 22.78
CA GLY A 88 -3.55 8.38 22.80
C GLY A 88 -4.27 8.53 21.46
N ASP A 89 -4.09 9.69 20.81
CA ASP A 89 -4.68 9.99 19.50
C ASP A 89 -3.72 9.68 18.32
N VAL A 90 -2.59 9.03 18.59
CA VAL A 90 -1.56 8.69 17.59
C VAL A 90 -1.56 7.19 17.38
N SER A 91 -1.73 6.75 16.14
CA SER A 91 -1.50 5.37 15.71
C SER A 91 -0.04 5.19 15.30
N LEU A 92 0.58 4.11 15.74
CA LEU A 92 1.97 3.78 15.40
C LEU A 92 2.05 2.35 14.88
N SER A 93 2.94 2.10 13.91
CA SER A 93 3.21 0.76 13.42
C SER A 93 4.70 0.54 13.13
N VAL A 94 5.10 -0.72 13.23
CA VAL A 94 6.37 -1.24 12.74
C VAL A 94 6.13 -2.58 12.08
N GLY A 95 6.77 -2.81 10.93
CA GLY A 95 6.63 -4.05 10.17
C GLY A 95 7.84 -4.36 9.32
N TYR A 96 7.73 -5.48 8.64
CA TYR A 96 8.66 -5.95 7.62
C TYR A 96 7.87 -6.38 6.40
N THR A 97 8.39 -6.08 5.21
CA THR A 97 7.86 -6.57 3.93
C THR A 97 9.01 -7.09 3.06
N GLY A 98 8.81 -8.26 2.46
CA GLY A 98 9.63 -8.77 1.38
C GLY A 98 8.79 -8.85 0.12
N TYR A 99 9.34 -8.42 -1.00
CA TYR A 99 8.75 -8.46 -2.34
C TYR A 99 9.55 -9.46 -3.19
N PHE A 100 8.85 -10.41 -3.78
CA PHE A 100 9.43 -11.50 -4.55
C PHE A 100 8.73 -11.62 -5.90
N TYR A 101 9.44 -12.04 -6.93
CA TYR A 101 8.89 -12.17 -8.27
C TYR A 101 9.00 -13.62 -8.76
N THR A 102 7.92 -14.14 -9.37
CA THR A 102 7.89 -15.52 -9.89
C THR A 102 8.42 -15.66 -11.31
N GLY A 103 8.66 -14.53 -12.00
CA GLY A 103 9.25 -14.43 -13.34
C GLY A 103 10.49 -13.56 -13.30
N ASP A 104 10.91 -13.10 -14.47
CA ASP A 104 12.12 -12.26 -14.65
C ASP A 104 11.78 -10.76 -14.69
N PHE A 105 10.62 -10.35 -14.10
CA PHE A 105 10.16 -8.96 -14.11
C PHE A 105 11.07 -8.05 -13.30
N ASP A 106 11.37 -8.45 -12.06
CA ASP A 106 12.23 -7.69 -11.15
C ASP A 106 12.90 -8.64 -10.14
N ASP A 107 13.76 -8.09 -9.26
CA ASP A 107 14.46 -8.83 -8.23
C ASP A 107 13.90 -8.51 -6.83
N THR A 108 14.42 -9.16 -5.80
CA THR A 108 13.92 -9.11 -4.43
C THR A 108 14.14 -7.74 -3.78
N TYR A 109 13.09 -7.22 -3.12
CA TYR A 109 13.17 -6.10 -2.19
C TYR A 109 12.86 -6.56 -0.77
N GLN A 110 13.48 -5.94 0.21
CA GLN A 110 13.21 -6.18 1.62
C GLN A 110 13.24 -4.86 2.38
N GLU A 111 12.27 -4.63 3.28
CA GLU A 111 12.22 -3.37 4.00
C GLU A 111 11.63 -3.48 5.40
N ILE A 112 12.06 -2.58 6.28
CA ILE A 112 11.41 -2.29 7.56
C ILE A 112 10.48 -1.10 7.34
N ASN A 113 9.23 -1.27 7.73
CA ASN A 113 8.18 -0.28 7.59
C ASN A 113 7.90 0.39 8.93
N LEU A 114 7.76 1.70 8.94
CA LEU A 114 7.37 2.52 10.08
C LEU A 114 6.17 3.37 9.67
N GLY A 115 5.11 3.38 10.48
CA GLY A 115 3.92 4.19 10.24
C GLY A 115 3.56 5.03 11.45
N ALA A 116 3.05 6.23 11.21
CA ALA A 116 2.47 7.08 12.22
C ALA A 116 1.23 7.81 11.67
N GLY A 117 0.12 7.82 12.43
CA GLY A 117 -1.12 8.49 12.05
C GLY A 117 -1.62 9.42 13.15
N PHE A 118 -2.13 10.59 12.76
CA PHE A 118 -2.80 11.53 13.66
C PHE A 118 -3.92 12.28 12.93
N GLY A 119 -5.16 12.07 13.37
CA GLY A 119 -6.33 12.72 12.78
C GLY A 119 -6.52 12.33 11.30
N LEU A 120 -6.31 13.28 10.39
CA LEU A 120 -6.42 13.07 8.94
C LEU A 120 -5.08 12.79 8.27
N LEU A 121 -3.98 12.85 9.01
CA LEU A 121 -2.63 12.81 8.48
C LEU A 121 -1.96 11.48 8.83
N SER A 122 -1.28 10.86 7.85
CA SER A 122 -0.38 9.75 8.07
C SER A 122 1.00 9.99 7.44
N LEU A 123 2.00 9.43 8.08
CA LEU A 123 3.39 9.38 7.63
C LEU A 123 3.83 7.92 7.58
N ASP A 124 4.32 7.48 6.44
CA ASP A 124 4.90 6.17 6.25
C ASP A 124 6.36 6.31 5.82
N VAL A 125 7.22 5.49 6.40
CA VAL A 125 8.64 5.41 6.06
C VAL A 125 9.03 3.94 5.93
N ALA A 126 9.69 3.59 4.82
CA ALA A 126 10.28 2.28 4.64
C ALA A 126 11.79 2.43 4.40
N VAL A 127 12.59 1.64 5.11
CA VAL A 127 14.03 1.56 4.90
C VAL A 127 14.34 0.15 4.43
N GLY A 128 14.90 0.02 3.25
CA GLY A 128 15.06 -1.27 2.59
C GLY A 128 16.25 -1.35 1.67
N GLU A 129 16.39 -2.52 1.09
CA GLU A 129 17.39 -2.88 0.10
C GLU A 129 16.76 -3.63 -1.07
N TYR A 130 17.35 -3.47 -2.24
CA TYR A 130 17.02 -4.12 -3.50
C TYR A 130 18.20 -4.96 -3.98
N GLU A 131 18.00 -6.25 -4.28
CA GLU A 131 19.08 -7.18 -4.65
C GLU A 131 19.70 -6.86 -6.01
N ASN A 132 18.96 -6.24 -6.95
CA ASN A 132 19.46 -5.68 -8.22
C ASN A 132 20.15 -6.70 -9.14
N PHE A 133 19.59 -7.91 -9.27
CA PHE A 133 20.07 -8.99 -10.12
C PHE A 133 21.57 -9.29 -9.93
N SER A 134 22.39 -9.00 -10.94
CA SER A 134 23.85 -9.17 -10.90
C SER A 134 24.60 -7.89 -10.53
N GLY A 135 23.88 -6.79 -10.29
CA GLY A 135 24.45 -5.52 -9.83
C GLY A 135 24.75 -5.54 -8.33
N PRO A 136 25.31 -4.45 -7.80
CA PRO A 136 25.41 -4.27 -6.36
C PRO A 136 24.01 -4.05 -5.77
N THR A 137 23.79 -4.57 -4.56
CA THR A 137 22.60 -4.24 -3.76
C THR A 137 22.47 -2.73 -3.61
N GLN A 138 21.25 -2.21 -3.70
CA GLN A 138 20.95 -0.79 -3.59
C GLN A 138 20.10 -0.53 -2.35
N ASP A 139 20.52 0.44 -1.53
CA ASP A 139 19.80 0.86 -0.36
C ASP A 139 18.79 1.95 -0.72
N TYR A 140 17.60 1.91 -0.11
CA TYR A 140 16.63 2.98 -0.27
C TYR A 140 15.90 3.34 1.01
N THR A 141 15.43 4.57 1.05
CA THR A 141 14.42 5.03 2.00
C THR A 141 13.24 5.58 1.20
N TYR A 142 12.08 4.96 1.35
CA TYR A 142 10.81 5.49 0.88
C TYR A 142 10.13 6.29 1.99
N TYR A 143 9.45 7.38 1.63
CA TYR A 143 8.63 8.17 2.55
C TYR A 143 7.33 8.60 1.87
N ALA A 144 6.23 8.68 2.64
CA ALA A 144 4.95 9.17 2.16
C ALA A 144 4.23 9.95 3.25
N LEU A 145 3.68 11.09 2.87
CA LEU A 145 2.78 11.91 3.68
C LEU A 145 1.41 11.91 3.02
N THR A 146 0.39 11.42 3.72
CA THR A 146 -0.98 11.32 3.20
C THR A 146 -1.93 12.15 4.07
N LEU A 147 -2.83 12.88 3.42
CA LEU A 147 -3.98 13.54 4.03
C LEU A 147 -5.25 12.91 3.46
N GLU A 148 -6.10 12.35 4.34
CA GLU A 148 -7.32 11.65 3.92
C GLU A 148 -8.56 12.17 4.65
N LYS A 149 -9.65 12.36 3.90
CA LYS A 149 -10.95 12.74 4.44
C LYS A 149 -12.09 12.34 3.51
N ASP A 150 -13.10 11.65 4.07
CA ASP A 150 -14.38 11.34 3.39
C ASP A 150 -14.17 10.61 2.04
N GLY A 151 -13.15 9.72 1.97
CA GLY A 151 -12.78 8.97 0.77
C GLY A 151 -11.87 9.72 -0.21
N PHE A 152 -11.65 11.03 -0.04
CA PHE A 152 -10.64 11.78 -0.78
C PHE A 152 -9.30 11.71 -0.08
N TYR A 153 -8.22 11.56 -0.86
CA TYR A 153 -6.87 11.66 -0.32
C TYR A 153 -5.93 12.43 -1.24
N GLY A 154 -4.91 13.01 -0.63
CA GLY A 154 -3.74 13.54 -1.31
C GLY A 154 -2.49 12.94 -0.67
N LYS A 155 -1.57 12.41 -1.46
CA LYS A 155 -0.33 11.81 -1.03
C LYS A 155 0.84 12.48 -1.75
N TYR A 156 1.87 12.85 -0.99
CA TYR A 156 3.19 13.20 -1.51
C TYR A 156 4.19 12.16 -1.00
N ALA A 157 4.95 11.57 -1.89
CA ALA A 157 5.87 10.50 -1.55
C ALA A 157 7.11 10.52 -2.46
N GLY A 158 8.15 9.78 -2.04
CA GLY A 158 9.37 9.67 -2.83
C GLY A 158 10.41 8.77 -2.18
N PHE A 159 11.57 8.77 -2.80
CA PHE A 159 12.72 7.98 -2.40
C PHE A 159 13.94 8.83 -2.09
N SER A 160 14.89 8.24 -1.39
CA SER A 160 16.23 8.77 -1.16
C SER A 160 17.23 7.62 -0.98
N GLN A 161 18.52 7.93 -1.03
CA GLN A 161 19.69 7.06 -1.06
C GLN A 161 20.05 6.68 -2.50
N ASP A 162 20.06 5.35 -2.86
CA ASP A 162 20.37 4.92 -4.23
C ASP A 162 19.17 5.09 -5.18
N PHE A 163 17.97 5.25 -4.64
CA PHE A 163 16.75 5.61 -5.39
C PHE A 163 16.45 7.09 -5.18
N GLU A 164 15.93 7.74 -6.22
CA GLU A 164 15.61 9.17 -6.22
C GLU A 164 14.21 9.41 -6.80
N GLY A 165 13.73 10.64 -6.66
CA GLY A 165 12.49 11.10 -7.25
C GLY A 165 11.29 11.04 -6.32
N ASN A 166 10.23 11.72 -6.75
CA ASN A 166 9.01 11.92 -5.99
C ASN A 166 7.78 11.72 -6.86
N TYR A 167 6.65 11.50 -6.22
CA TYR A 167 5.36 11.50 -6.88
C TYR A 167 4.28 12.12 -5.99
N PHE A 168 3.20 12.53 -6.64
CA PHE A 168 2.01 13.02 -5.99
C PHE A 168 0.78 12.26 -6.48
N GLU A 169 -0.13 11.92 -5.56
CA GLU A 169 -1.40 11.31 -5.87
C GLU A 169 -2.56 12.16 -5.36
N LEU A 170 -3.62 12.23 -6.14
CA LEU A 170 -4.94 12.65 -5.70
C LEU A 170 -5.92 11.51 -5.99
N GLY A 171 -6.59 11.02 -4.98
CA GLY A 171 -7.50 9.91 -5.15
C GLY A 171 -8.85 10.09 -4.48
N TYR A 172 -9.80 9.32 -4.95
CA TYR A 172 -11.11 9.16 -4.34
C TYR A 172 -11.52 7.71 -4.36
N GLY A 173 -12.01 7.22 -3.23
CA GLY A 173 -12.54 5.88 -3.09
C GLY A 173 -13.88 5.82 -2.41
N THR A 174 -14.68 4.82 -2.76
CA THR A 174 -15.98 4.55 -2.16
C THR A 174 -16.33 3.08 -2.25
N THR A 175 -17.13 2.60 -1.28
CA THR A 175 -17.65 1.23 -1.30
C THR A 175 -19.13 1.25 -1.69
N VAL A 176 -19.49 0.46 -2.70
CA VAL A 176 -20.87 0.27 -3.16
C VAL A 176 -21.21 -1.21 -3.16
N SER A 177 -22.14 -1.63 -2.32
CA SER A 177 -22.57 -3.03 -2.17
C SER A 177 -21.39 -3.99 -1.95
N GLU A 178 -20.51 -3.65 -1.01
CA GLU A 178 -19.30 -4.41 -0.65
C GLU A 178 -18.24 -4.49 -1.78
N ILE A 179 -18.34 -3.66 -2.80
CA ILE A 179 -17.35 -3.49 -3.85
C ILE A 179 -16.68 -2.14 -3.65
N ASP A 180 -15.37 -2.14 -3.54
CA ASP A 180 -14.55 -0.95 -3.45
C ASP A 180 -14.21 -0.43 -4.84
N LEU A 181 -14.46 0.85 -5.06
CA LEU A 181 -14.19 1.54 -6.32
C LEU A 181 -13.27 2.71 -6.06
N GLY A 182 -12.25 2.88 -6.88
CA GLY A 182 -11.29 3.97 -6.75
C GLY A 182 -10.93 4.62 -8.08
N ILE A 183 -10.55 5.88 -7.97
CA ILE A 183 -9.91 6.65 -9.03
C ILE A 183 -8.72 7.40 -8.44
N VAL A 184 -7.58 7.36 -9.13
CA VAL A 184 -6.34 8.03 -8.73
C VAL A 184 -5.81 8.83 -9.91
N LEU A 185 -5.41 10.07 -9.64
CA LEU A 185 -4.55 10.87 -10.50
C LEU A 185 -3.15 10.79 -9.93
N LEU A 186 -2.23 10.22 -10.69
CA LEU A 186 -0.84 10.04 -10.32
C LEU A 186 0.05 10.96 -11.15
N PHE A 187 0.99 11.64 -10.50
CA PHE A 187 1.98 12.54 -11.11
C PHE A 187 3.36 12.13 -10.62
N SER A 188 4.16 11.50 -11.45
CA SER A 188 5.52 11.06 -11.15
C SER A 188 6.53 12.01 -11.78
N ASP A 189 7.56 12.41 -11.02
CA ASP A 189 8.60 13.29 -11.55
C ASP A 189 9.64 12.53 -12.40
N SER A 190 10.44 13.28 -13.14
CA SER A 190 11.45 12.71 -14.06
C SER A 190 12.59 12.00 -13.32
N ASP A 191 12.88 12.38 -12.09
CA ASP A 191 13.94 11.74 -11.32
C ASP A 191 13.52 10.33 -10.89
N LEU A 192 12.18 10.09 -10.76
CA LEU A 192 11.63 8.79 -10.43
C LEU A 192 11.48 7.86 -11.64
N VAL A 193 10.99 8.38 -12.78
CA VAL A 193 10.56 7.55 -13.93
C VAL A 193 11.27 7.88 -15.26
N GLY A 194 12.28 8.76 -15.23
CA GLY A 194 13.04 9.19 -16.41
C GLY A 194 12.43 10.39 -17.13
N ASP A 195 11.18 10.33 -17.53
CA ASP A 195 10.39 11.45 -18.04
C ASP A 195 9.15 11.60 -17.15
N SER A 196 8.78 12.83 -16.79
CA SER A 196 7.59 13.08 -15.95
C SER A 196 6.36 12.45 -16.56
N ASP A 197 5.58 11.74 -15.75
CA ASP A 197 4.42 10.96 -16.20
C ASP A 197 3.16 11.30 -15.40
N GLU A 198 2.02 11.29 -16.07
CA GLU A 198 0.71 11.62 -15.52
C GLU A 198 -0.30 10.53 -15.88
N ASN A 199 -0.89 9.88 -14.87
CA ASN A 199 -1.76 8.73 -15.07
C ASN A 199 -3.11 8.90 -14.39
N ILE A 200 -4.14 8.28 -14.97
CA ILE A 200 -5.46 8.12 -14.37
C ILE A 200 -5.72 6.63 -14.18
N ILE A 201 -5.78 6.21 -12.92
CA ILE A 201 -5.90 4.81 -12.56
C ILE A 201 -7.29 4.55 -11.99
N PHE A 202 -7.97 3.52 -12.48
CA PHE A 202 -9.22 3.02 -11.94
C PHE A 202 -8.99 1.70 -11.22
N THR A 203 -9.60 1.56 -10.04
CA THR A 203 -9.49 0.34 -9.26
C THR A 203 -10.87 -0.20 -8.87
N ILE A 204 -10.95 -1.50 -8.78
CA ILE A 204 -12.08 -2.22 -8.22
C ILE A 204 -11.56 -3.35 -7.33
N GLY A 205 -12.18 -3.55 -6.17
CA GLY A 205 -11.77 -4.58 -5.24
C GLY A 205 -12.92 -5.10 -4.38
N LYS A 206 -12.64 -6.19 -3.69
CA LYS A 206 -13.50 -6.72 -2.64
C LYS A 206 -12.69 -7.43 -1.58
N ALA A 207 -13.01 -7.16 -0.31
CA ALA A 207 -12.52 -7.91 0.84
C ALA A 207 -13.57 -8.92 1.32
N PHE A 208 -13.11 -10.00 1.92
CA PHE A 208 -13.91 -11.11 2.45
C PHE A 208 -13.40 -11.45 3.85
N ASP A 209 -14.28 -11.46 4.85
CA ASP A 209 -14.01 -12.05 6.16
C ASP A 209 -14.10 -13.59 6.04
N LEU A 210 -13.14 -14.35 6.63
CA LEU A 210 -13.00 -15.81 6.49
C LEU A 210 -13.34 -16.54 7.80
#